data_00f67eb7680c9ad74bd4987ae961cd4a
#
_entry.id   00f67eb7680c9ad74bd4987ae961cd4a
#
_cell.length_a   1.000
_cell.length_b   1.000
_cell.length_c   1.000
_cell.angle_alpha   90.00
_cell.angle_beta   90.00
_cell.angle_gamma   90.00
#
_symmetry.space_group_name_H-M   'P 1'
#
loop_
_entity.id
_entity.type
_entity.pdbx_description
1 polymer ?
#
loop_
_entity_poly.entity_id
_entity_poly.type
_entity_poly.pdbx_seq_one_letter_code
_entity_poly.pdbx_strand_id
1 'polypeptide(L)'
;AHIASLKKIVHKKEDKPELVYPLRLSILTQFYPPDYAATGQLIEELAINLEKLGNDVRIFTGQPGYAFQKDSAPTKERMGKILIQRSRISRILNGRIRGKALNGFVFFLRAALHLIKKVNRNDILLLTTAPPFLPLIGYLAKLFFDVPYVCLIYDLYPDIAVELNVVPAHNLLVKWWDWLNKQVWQNADSIIVLSSTMKERVQDKCPEIGDKIAVIHN
;
A
#
# COMPACT_ATOMS: atom_id res chain seq x y z
N ALA A 1 12.14 8.71 13.40
CA ALA A 1 12.70 9.06 12.07
C ALA A 1 11.63 9.03 10.98
N HIS A 2 10.68 8.07 10.94
CA HIS A 2 9.78 7.82 9.83
C HIS A 2 8.64 8.84 9.69
N ILE A 3 8.13 9.33 10.81
CA ILE A 3 7.08 10.36 10.82
C ILE A 3 7.63 11.70 10.37
N ALA A 4 8.91 11.97 10.63
CA ALA A 4 9.56 13.16 10.11
C ALA A 4 9.61 13.16 8.57
N SER A 5 9.81 11.99 7.93
CA SER A 5 9.77 11.86 6.48
C SER A 5 8.36 12.06 5.93
N LEU A 6 7.34 11.45 6.54
CA LEU A 6 5.94 11.64 6.15
C LEU A 6 5.50 13.09 6.35
N LYS A 7 5.90 13.73 7.45
CA LYS A 7 5.64 15.16 7.71
C LYS A 7 6.33 16.05 6.68
N LYS A 8 7.59 15.78 6.28
CA LYS A 8 8.29 16.53 5.22
C LYS A 8 7.58 16.48 3.88
N ILE A 9 6.92 15.37 3.55
CA ILE A 9 6.19 15.21 2.29
C ILE A 9 4.97 16.14 2.25
N VAL A 10 4.25 16.26 3.36
CA VAL A 10 3.06 17.13 3.46
C VAL A 10 3.45 18.61 3.50
N HIS A 11 4.55 18.95 4.19
CA HIS A 11 5.00 20.35 4.33
C HIS A 11 5.70 20.94 3.09
N LYS A 12 6.07 20.13 2.10
CA LYS A 12 6.68 20.66 0.86
C LYS A 12 5.70 21.51 0.03
N LYS A 13 4.42 21.53 0.37
CA LYS A 13 3.39 22.35 -0.31
C LYS A 13 3.09 23.70 0.35
N GLU A 14 3.57 23.96 1.57
CA GLU A 14 3.29 25.25 2.24
C GLU A 14 4.50 25.75 3.03
N ASP A 15 5.01 26.93 2.68
CA ASP A 15 5.99 27.72 3.44
C ASP A 15 5.32 28.31 4.70
N LYS A 16 4.90 27.49 5.64
CA LYS A 16 4.32 27.93 6.93
C LYS A 16 4.99 27.23 8.12
N PRO A 17 5.14 27.94 9.27
CA PRO A 17 5.81 27.40 10.45
C PRO A 17 5.11 26.15 10.97
N GLU A 18 5.93 25.30 11.59
CA GLU A 18 5.58 23.96 12.17
C GLU A 18 4.31 23.98 13.04
N LEU A 19 3.15 23.94 12.43
CA LEU A 19 1.93 23.53 13.11
C LEU A 19 1.85 22.00 13.04
N VAL A 20 2.02 21.36 14.19
CA VAL A 20 1.89 19.91 14.36
C VAL A 20 0.40 19.54 14.26
N TYR A 21 -0.16 19.61 13.07
CA TYR A 21 -1.49 19.04 12.83
C TYR A 21 -1.39 17.52 12.75
N PRO A 22 -2.34 16.79 13.34
CA PRO A 22 -2.44 15.36 13.12
C PRO A 22 -2.63 15.09 11.62
N LEU A 23 -1.77 14.24 11.06
CA LEU A 23 -1.93 13.79 9.68
C LEU A 23 -3.12 12.84 9.60
N ARG A 24 -3.88 12.95 8.51
CA ARG A 24 -4.92 12.00 8.15
C ARG A 24 -4.36 11.04 7.10
N LEU A 25 -4.13 9.80 7.51
CA LEU A 25 -3.58 8.78 6.63
C LEU A 25 -4.65 7.82 6.16
N SER A 26 -4.65 7.49 4.86
CA SER A 26 -5.41 6.37 4.32
C SER A 26 -4.46 5.26 3.94
N ILE A 27 -4.59 4.11 4.58
CA ILE A 27 -3.81 2.90 4.31
C ILE A 27 -4.67 1.95 3.47
N LEU A 28 -4.15 1.54 2.31
CA LEU A 28 -4.77 0.54 1.44
C LEU A 28 -3.94 -0.73 1.47
N THR A 29 -4.56 -1.82 1.90
CA THR A 29 -3.94 -3.14 1.99
C THR A 29 -5.00 -4.23 1.84
N GLN A 30 -4.68 -5.32 1.14
CA GLN A 30 -5.64 -6.42 0.99
C GLN A 30 -5.87 -7.18 2.30
N PHE A 31 -4.83 -7.27 3.15
CA PHE A 31 -4.85 -8.06 4.37
C PHE A 31 -4.77 -7.18 5.62
N TYR A 32 -5.64 -7.46 6.58
CA TYR A 32 -5.68 -6.81 7.90
C TYR A 32 -6.36 -7.75 8.90
N PRO A 33 -6.02 -7.73 10.19
CA PRO A 33 -6.68 -8.58 11.18
C PRO A 33 -8.23 -8.51 11.12
N PRO A 34 -8.90 -9.62 11.34
CA PRO A 34 -8.43 -10.89 11.91
C PRO A 34 -7.78 -11.85 10.89
N ASP A 35 -7.35 -11.40 9.72
CA ASP A 35 -6.63 -12.23 8.78
C ASP A 35 -5.19 -12.51 9.26
N TYR A 36 -4.75 -13.79 9.20
CA TYR A 36 -3.42 -14.21 9.68
C TYR A 36 -2.28 -13.93 8.71
N ALA A 37 -2.44 -13.00 7.78
CA ALA A 37 -1.34 -12.60 6.92
C ALA A 37 -0.33 -11.72 7.68
N ALA A 38 0.98 -12.01 7.57
CA ALA A 38 2.02 -11.22 8.21
C ALA A 38 1.94 -9.73 7.85
N THR A 39 1.68 -9.42 6.59
CA THR A 39 1.44 -8.04 6.11
C THR A 39 0.34 -7.33 6.91
N GLY A 40 -0.75 -8.05 7.22
CA GLY A 40 -1.87 -7.49 7.99
C GLY A 40 -1.47 -7.12 9.41
N GLN A 41 -0.70 -7.97 10.08
CA GLN A 41 -0.22 -7.73 11.45
C GLN A 41 0.73 -6.52 11.50
N LEU A 42 1.63 -6.42 10.55
CA LEU A 42 2.56 -5.28 10.45
C LEU A 42 1.84 -3.96 10.19
N ILE A 43 0.79 -3.98 9.38
CA ILE A 43 -0.05 -2.79 9.13
C ILE A 43 -0.86 -2.41 10.37
N GLU A 44 -1.34 -3.37 11.14
CA GLU A 44 -2.03 -3.09 12.41
C GLU A 44 -1.10 -2.41 13.40
N GLU A 45 0.11 -2.95 13.60
CA GLU A 45 1.12 -2.37 14.47
C GLU A 45 1.49 -0.94 14.02
N LEU A 46 1.71 -0.75 12.71
CA LEU A 46 1.97 0.56 12.13
C LEU A 46 0.82 1.54 12.42
N ALA A 47 -0.42 1.12 12.21
CA ALA A 47 -1.61 1.96 12.43
C ALA A 47 -1.76 2.37 13.90
N ILE A 48 -1.55 1.43 14.83
CA ILE A 48 -1.58 1.70 16.29
C ILE A 48 -0.49 2.71 16.66
N ASN A 49 0.72 2.54 16.14
CA ASN A 49 1.82 3.46 16.44
C ASN A 49 1.59 4.86 15.84
N LEU A 50 1.03 4.94 14.64
CA LEU A 50 0.65 6.22 14.03
C LEU A 50 -0.45 6.93 14.82
N GLU A 51 -1.43 6.20 15.34
CA GLU A 51 -2.51 6.73 16.18
C GLU A 51 -1.98 7.23 17.51
N LYS A 52 -1.11 6.50 18.20
CA LYS A 52 -0.43 6.93 19.43
C LYS A 52 0.34 8.24 19.25
N LEU A 53 0.82 8.51 18.04
CA LEU A 53 1.50 9.76 17.68
C LEU A 53 0.53 10.89 17.30
N GLY A 54 -0.76 10.68 17.54
CA GLY A 54 -1.80 11.67 17.37
C GLY A 54 -2.43 11.74 15.98
N ASN A 55 -2.06 10.85 15.04
CA ASN A 55 -2.59 10.86 13.67
C ASN A 55 -3.95 10.18 13.57
N ASP A 56 -4.76 10.61 12.61
CA ASP A 56 -6.00 9.94 12.23
C ASP A 56 -5.69 8.90 11.13
N VAL A 57 -6.01 7.63 11.38
CA VAL A 57 -5.71 6.55 10.47
C VAL A 57 -7.00 5.93 9.94
N ARG A 58 -7.11 5.81 8.61
CA ARG A 58 -8.16 5.07 7.94
C ARG A 58 -7.57 3.91 7.17
N ILE A 59 -8.12 2.73 7.36
CA ILE A 59 -7.66 1.51 6.69
C ILE A 59 -8.78 1.01 5.79
N PHE A 60 -8.46 0.84 4.50
CA PHE A 60 -9.32 0.11 3.57
C PHE A 60 -8.69 -1.23 3.25
N THR A 61 -9.43 -2.31 3.54
CA THR A 61 -8.91 -3.68 3.43
C THR A 61 -9.95 -4.66 2.88
N GLY A 62 -9.51 -5.89 2.60
CA GLY A 62 -10.39 -6.99 2.22
C GLY A 62 -11.12 -7.61 3.41
N GLN A 63 -12.02 -8.57 3.13
CA GLN A 63 -12.55 -9.50 4.14
C GLN A 63 -11.50 -10.57 4.43
N PRO A 64 -11.43 -11.09 5.68
CA PRO A 64 -10.52 -12.17 6.05
C PRO A 64 -10.68 -13.40 5.14
N GLY A 65 -9.59 -14.09 4.87
CA GLY A 65 -9.64 -15.27 4.01
C GLY A 65 -8.31 -15.80 3.53
N TYR A 66 -7.20 -15.27 4.04
CA TYR A 66 -5.88 -15.74 3.66
C TYR A 66 -5.58 -17.14 4.22
N ALA A 67 -5.89 -17.38 5.49
CA ALA A 67 -5.58 -18.62 6.21
C ALA A 67 -6.85 -19.41 6.58
N PHE A 68 -7.64 -19.81 5.58
CA PHE A 68 -8.81 -20.69 5.75
C PHE A 68 -9.89 -20.21 6.73
N GLN A 69 -9.87 -18.96 7.15
CA GLN A 69 -10.92 -18.41 8.00
C GLN A 69 -12.23 -18.33 7.23
N LYS A 70 -13.28 -18.89 7.84
CA LYS A 70 -14.66 -18.84 7.31
C LYS A 70 -15.43 -17.61 7.80
N ASP A 71 -14.94 -16.93 8.83
CA ASP A 71 -15.69 -15.88 9.49
C ASP A 71 -15.52 -14.55 8.77
N SER A 72 -16.64 -13.84 8.59
CA SER A 72 -16.63 -12.48 8.07
C SER A 72 -16.38 -11.50 9.21
N ALA A 73 -15.51 -10.53 8.97
CA ALA A 73 -15.30 -9.41 9.90
C ALA A 73 -16.28 -8.27 9.61
N PRO A 74 -16.55 -7.37 10.59
CA PRO A 74 -17.40 -6.21 10.39
C PRO A 74 -16.95 -5.36 9.20
N THR A 75 -17.87 -4.88 8.38
CA THR A 75 -17.55 -4.03 7.23
C THR A 75 -17.01 -2.66 7.63
N LYS A 76 -17.35 -2.21 8.84
CA LYS A 76 -16.78 -1.01 9.46
C LYS A 76 -16.53 -1.29 10.92
N GLU A 77 -15.35 -0.91 11.36
CA GLU A 77 -14.89 -1.07 12.73
C GLU A 77 -14.07 0.15 13.13
N ARG A 78 -14.11 0.52 14.39
CA ARG A 78 -13.34 1.64 14.92
C ARG A 78 -12.57 1.20 16.14
N MET A 79 -11.28 1.48 16.15
CA MET A 79 -10.38 1.24 17.27
C MET A 79 -9.66 2.57 17.59
N GLY A 80 -10.11 3.26 18.64
CA GLY A 80 -9.64 4.62 18.94
C GLY A 80 -9.90 5.58 17.77
N LYS A 81 -8.84 6.20 17.23
CA LYS A 81 -8.87 7.05 16.04
C LYS A 81 -8.68 6.28 14.73
N ILE A 82 -8.45 4.97 14.81
CA ILE A 82 -8.30 4.12 13.64
C ILE A 82 -9.70 3.72 13.14
N LEU A 83 -10.01 4.05 11.88
CA LEU A 83 -11.22 3.62 11.21
C LEU A 83 -10.89 2.54 10.19
N ILE A 84 -11.38 1.32 10.41
CA ILE A 84 -11.20 0.18 9.52
C ILE A 84 -12.46 0.01 8.67
N GLN A 85 -12.30 -0.01 7.37
CA GLN A 85 -13.38 -0.28 6.43
C GLN A 85 -13.00 -1.45 5.54
N ARG A 86 -13.84 -2.50 5.52
CA ARG A 86 -13.61 -3.70 4.73
C ARG A 86 -14.48 -3.73 3.49
N SER A 87 -13.88 -4.14 2.37
CA SER A 87 -14.63 -4.39 1.13
C SER A 87 -15.62 -5.53 1.34
N ARG A 88 -16.89 -5.32 0.95
CA ARG A 88 -17.94 -6.36 1.08
C ARG A 88 -17.68 -7.56 0.18
N ILE A 89 -17.01 -7.36 -0.94
CA ILE A 89 -16.69 -8.40 -1.92
C ILE A 89 -15.18 -8.32 -2.16
N SER A 90 -14.45 -9.21 -1.55
CA SER A 90 -13.01 -9.37 -1.77
C SER A 90 -12.61 -10.82 -2.01
N ARG A 91 -13.61 -11.72 -2.04
CA ARG A 91 -13.42 -13.16 -2.09
C ARG A 91 -14.46 -13.78 -3.02
N ILE A 92 -14.04 -14.09 -4.24
CA ILE A 92 -14.90 -14.73 -5.25
C ILE A 92 -14.55 -16.22 -5.38
N LEU A 93 -13.26 -16.57 -5.29
CA LEU A 93 -12.79 -17.94 -5.46
C LEU A 93 -11.84 -18.37 -4.35
N ASN A 94 -12.02 -19.60 -3.87
CA ASN A 94 -11.20 -20.20 -2.83
C ASN A 94 -10.05 -21.04 -3.43
N GLY A 95 -8.86 -20.93 -2.86
CA GLY A 95 -7.88 -22.01 -2.78
C GLY A 95 -6.88 -22.20 -3.94
N ARG A 96 -7.02 -21.61 -5.14
CA ARG A 96 -6.05 -21.75 -6.24
C ARG A 96 -5.34 -20.43 -6.56
N ILE A 97 -4.13 -20.50 -7.13
CA ILE A 97 -3.33 -19.31 -7.52
C ILE A 97 -4.16 -18.34 -8.38
N ARG A 98 -4.93 -18.85 -9.34
CA ARG A 98 -5.85 -18.05 -10.18
C ARG A 98 -6.95 -17.37 -9.35
N GLY A 99 -7.47 -18.03 -8.32
CA GLY A 99 -8.44 -17.44 -7.40
C GLY A 99 -7.85 -16.31 -6.56
N LYS A 100 -6.61 -16.47 -6.09
CA LYS A 100 -5.90 -15.41 -5.37
C LYS A 100 -5.65 -14.17 -6.25
N ALA A 101 -5.26 -14.36 -7.51
CA ALA A 101 -5.07 -13.28 -8.47
C ALA A 101 -6.39 -12.54 -8.76
N LEU A 102 -7.48 -13.27 -8.98
CA LEU A 102 -8.80 -12.68 -9.19
C LEU A 102 -9.29 -11.90 -7.97
N ASN A 103 -9.14 -12.46 -6.77
CA ASN A 103 -9.51 -11.78 -5.53
C ASN A 103 -8.69 -10.48 -5.34
N GLY A 104 -7.39 -10.50 -5.66
CA GLY A 104 -6.54 -9.32 -5.66
C GLY A 104 -7.02 -8.25 -6.66
N PHE A 105 -7.40 -8.66 -7.86
CA PHE A 105 -7.93 -7.75 -8.87
C PHE A 105 -9.26 -7.13 -8.46
N VAL A 106 -10.17 -7.92 -7.89
CA VAL A 106 -11.44 -7.40 -7.35
C VAL A 106 -11.20 -6.42 -6.22
N PHE A 107 -10.25 -6.73 -5.32
CA PHE A 107 -9.87 -5.80 -4.27
C PHE A 107 -9.31 -4.50 -4.85
N PHE A 108 -8.44 -4.56 -5.86
CA PHE A 108 -7.91 -3.40 -6.56
C PHE A 108 -9.03 -2.49 -7.10
N LEU A 109 -9.99 -3.06 -7.84
CA LEU A 109 -11.13 -2.29 -8.35
C LEU A 109 -11.94 -1.64 -7.22
N ARG A 110 -12.16 -2.37 -6.12
CA ARG A 110 -12.88 -1.85 -4.95
C ARG A 110 -12.11 -0.72 -4.26
N ALA A 111 -10.80 -0.84 -4.14
CA ALA A 111 -9.95 0.20 -3.58
C ALA A 111 -9.94 1.45 -4.48
N ALA A 112 -9.88 1.29 -5.79
CA ALA A 112 -10.00 2.41 -6.74
C ALA A 112 -11.35 3.13 -6.60
N LEU A 113 -12.45 2.39 -6.59
CA LEU A 113 -13.80 2.94 -6.38
C LEU A 113 -13.94 3.62 -5.00
N HIS A 114 -13.28 3.08 -3.97
CA HIS A 114 -13.27 3.69 -2.64
C HIS A 114 -12.66 5.10 -2.66
N LEU A 115 -11.57 5.29 -3.40
CA LEU A 115 -10.88 6.59 -3.49
C LEU A 115 -11.57 7.61 -4.42
N ILE A 116 -12.55 7.23 -5.24
CA ILE A 116 -13.32 8.19 -6.01
C ILE A 116 -14.04 9.19 -5.08
N LYS A 117 -14.51 8.74 -3.92
CA LYS A 117 -15.15 9.61 -2.94
C LYS A 117 -14.09 10.46 -2.22
N LYS A 118 -14.21 11.80 -2.33
CA LYS A 118 -13.30 12.76 -1.71
C LYS A 118 -13.10 12.50 -0.20
N VAL A 119 -14.14 12.07 0.52
CA VAL A 119 -14.09 11.78 1.95
C VAL A 119 -13.13 10.65 2.32
N ASN A 120 -12.79 9.77 1.39
CA ASN A 120 -11.87 8.65 1.60
C ASN A 120 -10.42 8.98 1.23
N ARG A 121 -10.20 10.10 0.56
CA ARG A 121 -8.88 10.65 0.26
C ARG A 121 -8.47 11.56 1.40
N ASN A 122 -7.55 11.10 2.20
CA ASN A 122 -6.96 11.87 3.28
C ASN A 122 -5.74 12.67 2.79
N ASP A 123 -4.96 13.22 3.72
CA ASP A 123 -3.81 14.06 3.38
C ASP A 123 -2.71 13.27 2.67
N ILE A 124 -2.59 11.96 2.95
CA ILE A 124 -1.63 11.06 2.33
C ILE A 124 -2.19 9.64 2.22
N LEU A 125 -1.82 8.95 1.14
CA LEU A 125 -2.11 7.54 0.92
C LEU A 125 -0.87 6.70 1.23
N LEU A 126 -1.03 5.60 1.97
CA LEU A 126 -0.05 4.54 2.11
C LEU A 126 -0.58 3.28 1.44
N LEU A 127 0.15 2.75 0.45
CA LEU A 127 -0.27 1.58 -0.30
C LEU A 127 0.78 0.47 -0.16
N THR A 128 0.31 -0.71 0.20
CA THR A 128 1.14 -1.92 0.24
C THR A 128 1.21 -2.58 -1.13
N THR A 129 2.13 -3.53 -1.32
CA THR A 129 2.19 -4.40 -2.49
C THR A 129 1.32 -5.66 -2.35
N ALA A 130 0.26 -5.58 -1.56
CA ALA A 130 -0.74 -6.64 -1.40
C ALA A 130 -2.15 -6.11 -1.77
N PRO A 131 -2.63 -6.35 -3.00
CA PRO A 131 -2.00 -7.08 -4.11
C PRO A 131 -0.86 -6.32 -4.80
N PRO A 132 0.00 -6.99 -5.60
CA PRO A 132 1.24 -6.41 -6.14
C PRO A 132 1.09 -5.10 -6.93
N PHE A 133 -0.03 -4.91 -7.60
CA PHE A 133 -0.33 -3.73 -8.42
C PHE A 133 -1.12 -2.65 -7.67
N LEU A 134 -1.35 -2.81 -6.36
CA LEU A 134 -2.09 -1.84 -5.56
C LEU A 134 -1.48 -0.42 -5.57
N PRO A 135 -0.14 -0.24 -5.58
CA PRO A 135 0.48 1.09 -5.65
C PRO A 135 0.11 1.91 -6.90
N LEU A 136 -0.34 1.26 -7.99
CA LEU A 136 -0.87 1.94 -9.17
C LEU A 136 -2.06 2.85 -8.82
N ILE A 137 -2.86 2.49 -7.82
CA ILE A 137 -3.98 3.35 -7.36
C ILE A 137 -3.45 4.66 -6.78
N GLY A 138 -2.30 4.63 -6.07
CA GLY A 138 -1.65 5.83 -5.57
C GLY A 138 -1.22 6.76 -6.70
N TYR A 139 -0.61 6.21 -7.74
CA TYR A 139 -0.24 6.95 -8.95
C TYR A 139 -1.46 7.60 -9.62
N LEU A 140 -2.54 6.85 -9.81
CA LEU A 140 -3.79 7.37 -10.36
C LEU A 140 -4.43 8.43 -9.45
N ALA A 141 -4.41 8.23 -8.13
CA ALA A 141 -4.93 9.20 -7.18
C ALA A 141 -4.13 10.53 -7.20
N LYS A 142 -2.81 10.45 -7.37
CA LYS A 142 -1.97 11.64 -7.55
C LYS A 142 -2.26 12.33 -8.87
N LEU A 143 -2.37 11.57 -9.96
CA LEU A 143 -2.63 12.11 -11.29
C LEU A 143 -3.99 12.83 -11.39
N PHE A 144 -5.05 12.24 -10.83
CA PHE A 144 -6.42 12.76 -10.99
C PHE A 144 -6.87 13.68 -9.84
N PHE A 145 -6.29 13.53 -8.67
CA PHE A 145 -6.77 14.20 -7.46
C PHE A 145 -5.68 14.95 -6.69
N ASP A 146 -4.44 14.94 -7.17
CA ASP A 146 -3.26 15.54 -6.52
C ASP A 146 -3.05 15.08 -5.07
N VAL A 147 -3.32 13.80 -4.79
CA VAL A 147 -3.13 13.21 -3.46
C VAL A 147 -1.75 12.58 -3.38
N PRO A 148 -0.88 13.00 -2.43
CA PRO A 148 0.42 12.39 -2.25
C PRO A 148 0.32 10.95 -1.76
N TYR A 149 1.27 10.10 -2.17
CA TYR A 149 1.25 8.70 -1.78
C TYR A 149 2.64 8.13 -1.49
N VAL A 150 2.63 7.13 -0.62
CA VAL A 150 3.78 6.34 -0.20
C VAL A 150 3.57 4.89 -0.59
N CYS A 151 4.58 4.29 -1.22
CA CYS A 151 4.60 2.85 -1.51
C CYS A 151 5.32 2.11 -0.36
N LEU A 152 4.64 1.14 0.26
CA LEU A 152 5.24 0.22 1.22
C LEU A 152 5.42 -1.14 0.53
N ILE A 153 6.66 -1.45 0.15
CA ILE A 153 7.00 -2.63 -0.64
C ILE A 153 7.38 -3.78 0.28
N TYR A 154 6.49 -4.76 0.40
CA TYR A 154 6.76 -6.03 1.07
C TYR A 154 7.40 -7.04 0.11
N ASP A 155 6.87 -7.08 -1.12
CA ASP A 155 7.28 -8.01 -2.16
C ASP A 155 7.55 -7.25 -3.45
N LEU A 156 8.69 -7.55 -4.08
CA LEU A 156 9.10 -6.89 -5.33
C LEU A 156 8.63 -7.72 -6.53
N TYR A 157 7.50 -7.32 -7.11
CA TYR A 157 7.00 -7.86 -8.36
C TYR A 157 7.45 -7.01 -9.55
N PRO A 158 7.73 -7.60 -10.72
CA PRO A 158 7.57 -9.01 -11.10
C PRO A 158 8.72 -9.94 -10.68
N ASP A 159 9.77 -9.47 -9.99
CA ASP A 159 11.00 -10.22 -9.69
C ASP A 159 10.70 -11.56 -9.01
N ILE A 160 9.86 -11.57 -7.98
CA ILE A 160 9.47 -12.80 -7.29
C ILE A 160 8.82 -13.80 -8.24
N ALA A 161 7.98 -13.35 -9.18
CA ALA A 161 7.35 -14.23 -10.15
C ALA A 161 8.36 -14.84 -11.13
N VAL A 162 9.42 -14.10 -11.47
CA VAL A 162 10.52 -14.58 -12.29
C VAL A 162 11.40 -15.55 -11.49
N GLU A 163 11.78 -15.23 -10.26
CA GLU A 163 12.60 -16.08 -9.39
C GLU A 163 11.90 -17.43 -9.10
N LEU A 164 10.59 -17.42 -8.96
CA LEU A 164 9.78 -18.63 -8.79
C LEU A 164 9.47 -19.37 -10.10
N ASN A 165 10.05 -18.94 -11.22
CA ASN A 165 9.82 -19.50 -12.57
C ASN A 165 8.33 -19.54 -12.98
N VAL A 166 7.49 -18.66 -12.44
CA VAL A 166 6.10 -18.51 -12.83
C VAL A 166 5.98 -17.82 -14.18
N VAL A 167 6.89 -16.86 -14.45
CA VAL A 167 6.96 -16.10 -15.70
C VAL A 167 8.42 -15.98 -16.16
N PRO A 168 8.75 -16.21 -17.46
CA PRO A 168 10.09 -15.98 -17.95
C PRO A 168 10.52 -14.50 -17.86
N ALA A 169 11.78 -14.24 -17.50
CA ALA A 169 12.31 -12.88 -17.32
C ALA A 169 12.18 -11.98 -18.57
N HIS A 170 12.26 -12.57 -19.76
CA HIS A 170 12.17 -11.86 -21.06
C HIS A 170 10.73 -11.67 -21.56
N ASN A 171 9.72 -12.09 -20.77
CA ASN A 171 8.32 -11.96 -21.16
C ASN A 171 7.92 -10.47 -21.25
N LEU A 172 7.11 -10.14 -22.27
CA LEU A 172 6.59 -8.79 -22.47
C LEU A 172 5.78 -8.28 -21.26
N LEU A 173 5.08 -9.17 -20.54
CA LEU A 173 4.36 -8.83 -19.32
C LEU A 173 5.30 -8.34 -18.20
N VAL A 174 6.47 -8.99 -18.05
CA VAL A 174 7.49 -8.58 -17.08
C VAL A 174 8.01 -7.20 -17.43
N LYS A 175 8.37 -6.95 -18.67
CA LYS A 175 8.84 -5.64 -19.14
C LYS A 175 7.80 -4.54 -18.97
N TRP A 176 6.56 -4.84 -19.29
CA TRP A 176 5.44 -3.91 -19.08
C TRP A 176 5.22 -3.60 -17.61
N TRP A 177 5.28 -4.61 -16.74
CA TRP A 177 5.13 -4.42 -15.29
C TRP A 177 6.27 -3.61 -14.70
N ASP A 178 7.52 -3.87 -15.11
CA ASP A 178 8.67 -3.07 -14.68
C ASP A 178 8.54 -1.61 -15.13
N TRP A 179 8.09 -1.37 -16.35
CA TRP A 179 7.79 -0.03 -16.82
C TRP A 179 6.72 0.66 -15.96
N LEU A 180 5.65 -0.04 -15.64
CA LEU A 180 4.57 0.46 -14.80
C LEU A 180 5.07 0.79 -13.40
N ASN A 181 5.86 -0.09 -12.79
CA ASN A 181 6.48 0.14 -11.49
C ASN A 181 7.35 1.41 -11.50
N LYS A 182 8.14 1.64 -12.55
CA LYS A 182 8.93 2.86 -12.69
C LYS A 182 8.04 4.09 -12.65
N GLN A 183 6.94 4.12 -13.39
CA GLN A 183 5.98 5.24 -13.35
C GLN A 183 5.43 5.48 -11.95
N VAL A 184 5.04 4.40 -11.26
CA VAL A 184 4.53 4.45 -9.88
C VAL A 184 5.60 4.99 -8.93
N TRP A 185 6.83 4.48 -8.99
CA TRP A 185 7.91 4.87 -8.07
C TRP A 185 8.42 6.29 -8.31
N GLN A 186 8.60 6.70 -9.57
CA GLN A 186 9.02 8.06 -9.92
C GLN A 186 8.05 9.13 -9.40
N ASN A 187 6.76 8.83 -9.40
CA ASN A 187 5.71 9.74 -8.97
C ASN A 187 5.34 9.60 -7.48
N ALA A 188 5.82 8.56 -6.79
CA ALA A 188 5.63 8.43 -5.34
C ALA A 188 6.39 9.55 -4.59
N ASP A 189 5.79 9.99 -3.49
CA ASP A 189 6.43 10.97 -2.60
C ASP A 189 7.47 10.31 -1.70
N SER A 190 7.29 9.03 -1.38
CA SER A 190 8.27 8.19 -0.70
C SER A 190 8.02 6.71 -1.00
N ILE A 191 9.07 5.92 -0.86
CA ILE A 191 9.04 4.47 -1.01
C ILE A 191 9.68 3.87 0.24
N ILE A 192 9.00 2.93 0.86
CA ILE A 192 9.48 2.21 2.03
C ILE A 192 9.75 0.77 1.62
N VAL A 193 10.93 0.29 1.91
CA VAL A 193 11.36 -1.09 1.67
C VAL A 193 11.87 -1.73 2.96
N LEU A 194 11.87 -3.06 3.03
CA LEU A 194 12.15 -3.79 4.27
C LEU A 194 13.62 -4.15 4.47
N SER A 195 14.46 -3.98 3.44
CA SER A 195 15.89 -4.30 3.53
C SER A 195 16.73 -3.44 2.59
N SER A 196 18.02 -3.36 2.88
CA SER A 196 18.99 -2.69 2.00
C SER A 196 19.09 -3.38 0.64
N THR A 197 19.02 -4.71 0.59
CA THR A 197 19.01 -5.47 -0.67
C THR A 197 17.80 -5.12 -1.52
N MET A 198 16.61 -4.95 -0.91
CA MET A 198 15.44 -4.52 -1.65
C MET A 198 15.59 -3.08 -2.17
N LYS A 199 16.20 -2.19 -1.37
CA LYS A 199 16.54 -0.84 -1.81
C LYS A 199 17.43 -0.87 -3.05
N GLU A 200 18.52 -1.65 -3.01
CA GLU A 200 19.44 -1.80 -4.14
C GLU A 200 18.71 -2.28 -5.40
N ARG A 201 17.90 -3.32 -5.30
CA ARG A 201 17.09 -3.83 -6.43
C ARG A 201 16.14 -2.80 -7.02
N VAL A 202 15.51 -1.99 -6.18
CA VAL A 202 14.62 -0.90 -6.65
C VAL A 202 15.44 0.20 -7.31
N GLN A 203 16.59 0.57 -6.76
CA GLN A 203 17.51 1.56 -7.34
C GLN A 203 18.12 1.10 -8.66
N ASP A 204 18.47 -0.18 -8.80
CA ASP A 204 18.97 -0.73 -10.07
C ASP A 204 17.95 -0.59 -11.20
N LYS A 205 16.67 -0.73 -10.88
CA LYS A 205 15.58 -0.54 -11.84
C LYS A 205 15.25 0.93 -12.12
N CYS A 206 15.44 1.80 -11.13
CA CYS A 206 15.06 3.21 -11.18
C CYS A 206 16.07 4.05 -10.38
N PRO A 207 17.26 4.35 -10.93
CA PRO A 207 18.35 5.02 -10.19
C PRO A 207 17.99 6.40 -9.65
N GLU A 208 17.12 7.13 -10.34
CA GLU A 208 16.73 8.50 -10.03
C GLU A 208 15.90 8.68 -8.75
N ILE A 209 15.41 7.59 -8.16
CA ILE A 209 14.55 7.66 -6.96
C ILE A 209 15.26 7.35 -5.65
N GLY A 210 16.58 7.20 -5.68
CA GLY A 210 17.37 6.79 -4.50
C GLY A 210 17.09 7.57 -3.23
N ASP A 211 16.91 8.90 -3.36
CA ASP A 211 16.63 9.80 -2.24
C ASP A 211 15.21 9.64 -1.65
N LYS A 212 14.30 8.99 -2.38
CA LYS A 212 12.93 8.73 -1.94
C LYS A 212 12.77 7.39 -1.21
N ILE A 213 13.80 6.53 -1.22
CA ILE A 213 13.71 5.18 -0.66
C ILE A 213 14.22 5.17 0.78
N ALA A 214 13.32 4.87 1.70
CA ALA A 214 13.62 4.62 3.11
C ALA A 214 13.65 3.11 3.38
N VAL A 215 14.65 2.63 4.12
CA VAL A 215 14.71 1.25 4.58
C VAL A 215 14.14 1.20 6.00
N ILE A 216 13.17 0.32 6.21
CA ILE A 216 12.57 0.05 7.52
C ILE A 216 12.59 -1.45 7.70
N HIS A 217 13.43 -1.94 8.60
CA HIS A 217 13.48 -3.37 8.93
C HIS A 217 12.25 -3.75 9.75
N ASN A 218 11.72 -4.94 9.48
CA ASN A 218 10.69 -5.57 10.31
C ASN A 218 11.31 -6.15 11.57
#